data_e9188492b378e8369c960c76f2d3d450
#
_entry.id   e9188492b378e8369c960c76f2d3d450
#
_cell.length_a   1.000
_cell.length_b   1.000
_cell.length_c   1.000
_cell.angle_alpha   90.00
_cell.angle_beta   90.00
_cell.angle_gamma   90.00
#
_symmetry.space_group_name_H-M   'P 1'
#
loop_
_entity.id
_entity.type
_entity.pdbx_description
1 polymer ?
#
loop_
_entity_poly.entity_id
_entity_poly.type
_entity_poly.pdbx_seq_one_letter_code
_entity_poly.pdbx_strand_id
1 'polypeptide(L)'
;MVFRFFNIFGPRQDPSSPYSGVISIFAERIEKGLPITVFGDGEQTRDFFYIGDLVKLLLQALDLESAVEGAVNVGLNQTTSLNELLAALAQVTGKQPQVSYQAPRSGDIKHSRAGNQRLLEHFNIDAPTPLNTGLALLIGR
;
A
#
# COMPACT_ATOMS: atom_id res chain seq x y z
N MET A 1 -11.61 -5.88 19.52
CA MET A 1 -11.14 -4.93 18.48
C MET A 1 -11.00 -5.66 17.15
N VAL A 2 -11.34 -5.01 16.04
CA VAL A 2 -11.18 -5.55 14.68
C VAL A 2 -10.42 -4.51 13.85
N PHE A 3 -9.28 -4.89 13.27
CA PHE A 3 -8.59 -4.06 12.30
C PHE A 3 -9.06 -4.34 10.88
N ARG A 4 -9.36 -3.30 10.13
CA ARG A 4 -9.62 -3.36 8.70
C ARG A 4 -8.43 -2.78 7.96
N PHE A 5 -7.58 -3.66 7.42
CA PHE A 5 -6.40 -3.25 6.67
C PHE A 5 -6.77 -2.75 5.27
N PHE A 6 -6.18 -1.63 4.88
CA PHE A 6 -6.19 -1.15 3.50
C PHE A 6 -4.99 -1.77 2.75
N ASN A 7 -4.31 -1.05 1.87
CA ASN A 7 -3.27 -1.67 1.04
C ASN A 7 -1.94 -1.76 1.82
N ILE A 8 -1.79 -2.80 2.64
CA ILE A 8 -0.55 -3.06 3.38
C ILE A 8 0.52 -3.55 2.40
N PHE A 9 1.73 -3.02 2.52
CA PHE A 9 2.85 -3.43 1.69
C PHE A 9 4.18 -3.44 2.46
N GLY A 10 5.15 -4.22 1.97
CA GLY A 10 6.50 -4.25 2.54
C GLY A 10 7.29 -5.50 2.15
N PRO A 11 8.50 -5.67 2.71
CA PRO A 11 9.38 -6.79 2.42
C PRO A 11 8.70 -8.15 2.61
N ARG A 12 9.11 -9.13 1.80
CA ARG A 12 8.62 -10.52 1.81
C ARG A 12 7.16 -10.70 1.33
N GLN A 13 6.54 -9.67 0.77
CA GLN A 13 5.26 -9.84 0.11
C GLN A 13 5.44 -10.63 -1.18
N ASP A 14 4.76 -11.78 -1.28
CA ASP A 14 4.84 -12.65 -2.46
C ASP A 14 3.99 -12.07 -3.60
N PRO A 15 4.60 -11.62 -4.72
CA PRO A 15 3.85 -11.04 -5.84
C PRO A 15 3.00 -12.06 -6.60
N SER A 16 3.24 -13.37 -6.44
CA SER A 16 2.48 -14.44 -7.10
C SER A 16 1.18 -14.79 -6.37
N SER A 17 1.03 -14.35 -5.11
CA SER A 17 -0.18 -14.60 -4.34
C SER A 17 -1.41 -13.92 -4.96
N PRO A 18 -2.57 -14.58 -5.03
CA PRO A 18 -3.81 -13.97 -5.51
C PRO A 18 -4.28 -12.77 -4.65
N TYR A 19 -3.72 -12.63 -3.45
CA TYR A 19 -3.98 -11.51 -2.54
C TYR A 19 -2.92 -10.41 -2.62
N SER A 20 -1.94 -10.54 -3.51
CA SER A 20 -0.87 -9.56 -3.67
C SER A 20 -1.40 -8.24 -4.20
N GLY A 21 -1.04 -7.17 -3.49
CA GLY A 21 -1.37 -5.82 -3.91
C GLY A 21 -0.58 -5.38 -5.14
N VAL A 22 -1.09 -4.38 -5.82
CA VAL A 22 -0.49 -3.80 -7.04
C VAL A 22 0.99 -3.41 -6.87
N ILE A 23 1.40 -2.98 -5.68
CA ILE A 23 2.80 -2.59 -5.39
C ILE A 23 3.78 -3.74 -5.63
N SER A 24 3.54 -4.92 -5.06
CA SER A 24 4.45 -6.07 -5.18
C SER A 24 4.53 -6.57 -6.60
N ILE A 25 3.40 -6.58 -7.33
CA ILE A 25 3.35 -6.99 -8.74
C ILE A 25 4.14 -6.00 -9.60
N PHE A 26 3.96 -4.70 -9.42
CA PHE A 26 4.65 -3.68 -10.19
C PHE A 26 6.15 -3.65 -9.89
N ALA A 27 6.52 -3.73 -8.61
CA ALA A 27 7.92 -3.78 -8.19
C ALA A 27 8.65 -4.99 -8.80
N GLU A 28 8.08 -6.18 -8.73
CA GLU A 28 8.65 -7.38 -9.33
C GLU A 28 8.82 -7.25 -10.85
N ARG A 29 7.79 -6.73 -11.55
CA ARG A 29 7.85 -6.57 -13.00
C ARG A 29 8.92 -5.58 -13.43
N ILE A 30 9.05 -4.45 -12.72
CA ILE A 30 10.11 -3.46 -12.96
C ILE A 30 11.49 -4.08 -12.71
N GLU A 31 11.68 -4.77 -11.59
CA GLU A 31 12.95 -5.42 -11.29
C GLU A 31 13.35 -6.45 -12.35
N LYS A 32 12.41 -7.23 -12.87
CA LYS A 32 12.64 -8.23 -13.92
C LYS A 32 12.63 -7.67 -15.35
N GLY A 33 12.36 -6.37 -15.54
CA GLY A 33 12.23 -5.76 -16.89
C GLY A 33 11.02 -6.27 -17.68
N LEU A 34 9.96 -6.71 -16.98
CA LEU A 34 8.74 -7.23 -17.58
C LEU A 34 7.71 -6.11 -17.82
N PRO A 35 6.88 -6.19 -18.86
CA PRO A 35 5.88 -5.19 -19.15
C PRO A 35 4.78 -5.18 -18.07
N ILE A 36 4.31 -3.98 -17.71
CA ILE A 36 3.21 -3.76 -16.78
C ILE A 36 1.95 -3.42 -17.56
N THR A 37 0.85 -4.09 -17.22
CA THR A 37 -0.47 -3.73 -17.73
C THR A 37 -1.25 -3.01 -16.63
N VAL A 38 -1.68 -1.78 -16.91
CA VAL A 38 -2.59 -1.00 -16.09
C VAL A 38 -3.99 -1.08 -16.71
N PHE A 39 -4.98 -1.50 -15.92
CA PHE A 39 -6.37 -1.53 -16.36
C PHE A 39 -7.03 -0.19 -15.98
N GLY A 40 -7.54 0.53 -16.98
CA GLY A 40 -8.01 1.91 -16.86
C GLY A 40 -6.93 2.92 -17.23
N ASP A 41 -7.11 4.14 -16.74
CA ASP A 41 -6.26 5.31 -17.02
C ASP A 41 -5.06 5.46 -16.05
N GLY A 42 -4.97 4.59 -15.04
CA GLY A 42 -3.95 4.67 -13.99
C GLY A 42 -4.26 5.70 -12.90
N GLU A 43 -5.39 6.42 -12.98
CA GLU A 43 -5.82 7.41 -11.98
C GLU A 43 -6.62 6.79 -10.82
N GLN A 44 -6.82 5.47 -10.82
CA GLN A 44 -7.38 4.78 -9.67
C GLN A 44 -6.43 4.88 -8.48
N THR A 45 -6.97 5.24 -7.32
CA THR A 45 -6.16 5.53 -6.14
C THR A 45 -6.26 4.47 -5.07
N ARG A 46 -5.17 4.32 -4.31
CA ARG A 46 -5.07 3.42 -3.15
C ARG A 46 -4.42 4.16 -1.98
N ASP A 47 -4.77 3.73 -0.78
CA ASP A 47 -4.17 4.17 0.48
C ASP A 47 -3.18 3.10 0.92
N PHE A 48 -1.89 3.37 0.78
CA PHE A 48 -0.82 2.44 1.06
C PHE A 48 -0.30 2.61 2.49
N PHE A 49 -0.14 1.49 3.21
CA PHE A 49 0.33 1.49 4.59
C PHE A 49 1.51 0.50 4.73
N TYR A 50 2.64 1.00 5.22
CA TYR A 50 3.85 0.18 5.33
C TYR A 50 3.75 -0.86 6.45
N ILE A 51 4.20 -2.10 6.19
CA ILE A 51 4.10 -3.23 7.13
C ILE A 51 4.84 -2.96 8.45
N GLY A 52 5.97 -2.25 8.44
CA GLY A 52 6.71 -1.91 9.65
C GLY A 52 5.92 -1.01 10.60
N ASP A 53 5.13 -0.09 10.04
CA ASP A 53 4.26 0.76 10.84
C ASP A 53 3.04 -0.01 11.35
N LEU A 54 2.52 -0.96 10.57
CA LEU A 54 1.50 -1.91 11.03
C LEU A 54 1.98 -2.72 12.23
N VAL A 55 3.21 -3.25 12.18
CA VAL A 55 3.78 -4.02 13.31
C VAL A 55 3.84 -3.16 14.57
N LYS A 56 4.32 -1.91 14.48
CA LYS A 56 4.34 -0.97 15.62
C LYS A 56 2.94 -0.74 16.18
N LEU A 57 1.95 -0.56 15.30
CA LEU A 57 0.55 -0.39 15.68
C LEU A 57 -0.01 -1.63 16.40
N LEU A 58 0.28 -2.83 15.90
CA LEU A 58 -0.16 -4.07 16.52
C LEU A 58 0.48 -4.28 17.90
N LEU A 59 1.74 -3.88 18.09
CA LEU A 59 2.38 -3.91 19.40
C LEU A 59 1.68 -2.94 20.38
N GLN A 60 1.38 -1.71 19.96
CA GLN A 60 0.59 -0.77 20.79
C GLN A 60 -0.77 -1.37 21.17
N ALA A 61 -1.39 -2.13 20.24
CA ALA A 61 -2.70 -2.74 20.50
C ALA A 61 -2.66 -3.83 21.58
N LEU A 62 -1.49 -4.48 21.80
CA LEU A 62 -1.32 -5.45 22.88
C LEU A 62 -1.22 -4.79 24.25
N ASP A 63 -0.77 -3.53 24.30
CA ASP A 63 -0.57 -2.76 25.54
C ASP A 63 -1.81 -1.95 25.93
N LEU A 64 -2.91 -2.03 25.16
CA LEU A 64 -4.15 -1.31 25.52
C LEU A 64 -4.80 -1.92 26.78
N GLU A 65 -5.07 -1.06 27.75
CA GLU A 65 -5.75 -1.45 29.01
C GLU A 65 -7.23 -1.82 28.80
N SER A 66 -7.85 -1.29 27.75
CA SER A 66 -9.26 -1.56 27.41
C SER A 66 -9.44 -1.85 25.94
N ALA A 67 -10.44 -2.70 25.64
CA ALA A 67 -10.77 -3.02 24.26
C ALA A 67 -11.39 -1.83 23.52
N VAL A 68 -10.88 -1.53 22.34
CA VAL A 68 -11.51 -0.58 21.40
C VAL A 68 -12.68 -1.31 20.73
N GLU A 69 -13.90 -0.82 20.91
CA GLU A 69 -15.08 -1.40 20.28
C GLU A 69 -15.13 -1.12 18.77
N GLY A 70 -15.63 -2.12 18.02
CA GLY A 70 -15.87 -2.00 16.58
C GLY A 70 -14.60 -2.10 15.73
N ALA A 71 -14.72 -1.66 14.45
CA ALA A 71 -13.65 -1.76 13.48
C ALA A 71 -12.81 -0.47 13.44
N VAL A 72 -11.48 -0.65 13.34
CA VAL A 72 -10.48 0.40 13.16
C VAL A 72 -9.86 0.25 11.77
N ASN A 73 -10.05 1.23 10.90
CA ASN A 73 -9.43 1.23 9.57
C ASN A 73 -7.95 1.57 9.69
N VAL A 74 -7.09 0.72 9.12
CA VAL A 74 -5.65 0.91 9.09
C VAL A 74 -5.23 1.42 7.72
N GLY A 75 -4.94 2.70 7.65
CA GLY A 75 -4.49 3.45 6.48
C GLY A 75 -4.10 4.87 6.88
N LEU A 76 -3.49 5.60 5.98
CA LEU A 76 -2.97 6.96 6.25
C LEU A 76 -3.98 8.07 5.93
N ASN A 77 -5.16 7.73 5.41
CA ASN A 77 -6.09 8.71 4.84
C ASN A 77 -5.47 9.51 3.68
N GLN A 78 -4.52 8.90 2.98
CA GLN A 78 -3.83 9.44 1.81
C GLN A 78 -4.16 8.62 0.57
N THR A 79 -4.04 9.23 -0.59
CA THR A 79 -4.30 8.56 -1.85
C THR A 79 -3.08 8.68 -2.76
N THR A 80 -2.69 7.54 -3.36
CA THR A 80 -1.68 7.47 -4.41
C THR A 80 -2.30 6.80 -5.62
N SER A 81 -2.22 7.43 -6.79
CA SER A 81 -2.66 6.82 -8.05
C SER A 81 -1.69 5.74 -8.51
N LEU A 82 -2.11 4.86 -9.42
CA LEU A 82 -1.19 3.86 -10.00
C LEU A 82 -0.10 4.53 -10.85
N ASN A 83 -0.40 5.67 -11.48
CA ASN A 83 0.59 6.45 -12.22
C ASN A 83 1.65 7.05 -11.27
N GLU A 84 1.25 7.62 -10.14
CA GLU A 84 2.18 8.08 -9.09
C GLU A 84 3.01 6.94 -8.49
N LEU A 85 2.39 5.77 -8.27
CA LEU A 85 3.10 4.59 -7.80
C LEU A 85 4.16 4.11 -8.79
N LEU A 86 3.85 4.10 -10.09
CA LEU A 86 4.81 3.75 -11.14
C LEU A 86 5.98 4.72 -11.19
N ALA A 87 5.70 6.03 -11.06
CA ALA A 87 6.75 7.06 -11.00
C ALA A 87 7.65 6.87 -9.77
N ALA A 88 7.05 6.61 -8.60
CA ALA A 88 7.79 6.35 -7.36
C ALA A 88 8.66 5.08 -7.48
N LEU A 89 8.15 4.00 -8.05
CA LEU A 89 8.90 2.78 -8.30
C LEU A 89 10.04 3.00 -9.30
N ALA A 90 9.82 3.77 -10.38
CA ALA A 90 10.86 4.13 -11.33
C ALA A 90 12.00 4.90 -10.64
N GLN A 91 11.65 5.86 -9.77
CA GLN A 91 12.62 6.63 -9.00
C GLN A 91 13.45 5.74 -8.06
N VAL A 92 12.80 4.84 -7.32
CA VAL A 92 13.46 3.98 -6.32
C VAL A 92 14.30 2.89 -6.98
N THR A 93 13.83 2.30 -8.08
CA THR A 93 14.56 1.24 -8.80
C THR A 93 15.65 1.79 -9.72
N GLY A 94 15.51 3.03 -10.19
CA GLY A 94 16.32 3.59 -11.26
C GLY A 94 16.01 3.01 -12.64
N LYS A 95 14.91 2.25 -12.78
CA LYS A 95 14.49 1.57 -14.02
C LYS A 95 13.18 2.19 -14.53
N GLN A 96 13.09 2.40 -15.84
CA GLN A 96 11.85 2.88 -16.46
C GLN A 96 10.91 1.70 -16.73
N PRO A 97 9.66 1.72 -16.20
CA PRO A 97 8.70 0.66 -16.44
C PRO A 97 8.17 0.72 -17.88
N GLN A 98 8.01 -0.46 -18.50
CA GLN A 98 7.26 -0.59 -19.75
C GLN A 98 5.78 -0.74 -19.41
N VAL A 99 4.99 0.31 -19.61
CA VAL A 99 3.59 0.35 -19.21
C VAL A 99 2.67 0.34 -20.42
N SER A 100 1.64 -0.51 -20.39
CA SER A 100 0.52 -0.52 -21.33
C SER A 100 -0.80 -0.34 -20.60
N TYR A 101 -1.69 0.46 -21.15
CA TYR A 101 -3.02 0.71 -20.60
C TYR A 101 -4.07 -0.08 -21.36
N GLN A 102 -4.98 -0.72 -20.65
CA GLN A 102 -6.09 -1.50 -21.21
C GLN A 102 -7.43 -1.01 -20.65
N ALA A 103 -8.52 -1.49 -21.22
CA ALA A 103 -9.86 -1.15 -20.74
C ALA A 103 -10.02 -1.45 -19.25
N PRO A 104 -10.74 -0.62 -18.47
CA PRO A 104 -11.00 -0.85 -17.05
C PRO A 104 -11.66 -2.21 -16.83
N ARG A 105 -11.29 -2.87 -15.73
CA ARG A 105 -11.97 -4.10 -15.30
C ARG A 105 -13.30 -3.77 -14.65
N SER A 106 -14.34 -4.52 -14.99
CA SER A 106 -15.64 -4.40 -14.32
C SER A 106 -15.48 -4.72 -12.82
N GLY A 107 -16.02 -3.86 -11.95
CA GLY A 107 -15.96 -4.05 -10.51
C GLY A 107 -14.69 -3.52 -9.82
N ASP A 108 -13.74 -2.98 -10.57
CA ASP A 108 -12.55 -2.36 -9.96
C ASP A 108 -12.94 -1.09 -9.17
N ILE A 109 -12.45 -1.00 -7.93
CA ILE A 109 -12.65 0.19 -7.08
C ILE A 109 -11.76 1.31 -7.61
N LYS A 110 -12.38 2.40 -8.08
CA LYS A 110 -11.62 3.54 -8.61
C LYS A 110 -10.86 4.26 -7.51
N HIS A 111 -11.48 4.55 -6.37
CA HIS A 111 -10.85 5.27 -5.27
C HIS A 111 -11.02 4.52 -3.96
N SER A 112 -9.90 4.21 -3.29
CA SER A 112 -9.87 3.56 -1.99
C SER A 112 -9.00 4.38 -1.04
N ARG A 113 -9.64 4.92 0.02
CA ARG A 113 -9.00 5.73 1.06
C ARG A 113 -9.57 5.36 2.42
N ALA A 114 -8.71 5.17 3.41
CA ALA A 114 -9.13 4.87 4.77
C ALA A 114 -9.60 6.15 5.48
N GLY A 115 -10.82 6.15 6.01
CA GLY A 115 -11.17 7.07 7.10
C GLY A 115 -10.50 6.57 8.37
N ASN A 116 -9.39 7.19 8.79
CA ASN A 116 -8.52 6.69 9.87
C ASN A 116 -8.68 7.44 11.19
N GLN A 117 -9.75 8.21 11.38
CA GLN A 117 -9.94 9.00 12.60
C GLN A 117 -9.85 8.12 13.86
N ARG A 118 -10.55 6.98 13.91
CA ARG A 118 -10.49 6.07 15.06
C ARG A 118 -9.10 5.46 15.28
N LEU A 119 -8.32 5.30 14.22
CA LEU A 119 -6.94 4.85 14.35
C LEU A 119 -6.12 5.88 15.13
N LEU A 120 -6.24 7.15 14.78
CA LEU A 120 -5.50 8.26 15.42
C LEU A 120 -6.00 8.59 16.84
N GLU A 121 -7.23 8.25 17.18
CA GLU A 121 -7.79 8.40 18.53
C GLU A 121 -7.19 7.39 19.54
N HIS A 122 -6.76 6.22 19.06
CA HIS A 122 -6.34 5.12 19.93
C HIS A 122 -4.87 4.72 19.78
N PHE A 123 -4.23 5.10 18.67
CA PHE A 123 -2.87 4.69 18.35
C PHE A 123 -2.02 5.88 17.94
N ASN A 124 -0.76 5.83 18.35
CA ASN A 124 0.22 6.80 17.91
C ASN A 124 0.86 6.34 16.58
N ILE A 125 0.65 7.13 15.52
CA ILE A 125 1.26 6.94 14.20
C ILE A 125 2.08 8.19 13.86
N ASP A 126 3.04 8.51 14.75
CA ASP A 126 3.97 9.59 14.50
C ASP A 126 4.92 9.22 13.36
N ALA A 127 5.06 10.12 12.40
CA ALA A 127 5.94 9.97 11.26
C ALA A 127 5.81 8.61 10.53
N PRO A 128 4.66 8.33 9.88
CA PRO A 128 4.50 7.12 9.11
C PRO A 128 5.56 7.03 8.01
N THR A 129 6.00 5.82 7.72
CA THR A 129 7.03 5.57 6.70
C THR A 129 6.61 6.14 5.34
N PRO A 130 7.36 7.08 4.74
CA PRO A 130 7.05 7.63 3.42
C PRO A 130 7.01 6.52 2.36
N LEU A 131 6.15 6.67 1.34
CA LEU A 131 5.98 5.67 0.29
C LEU A 131 7.31 5.24 -0.34
N ASN A 132 8.14 6.19 -0.77
CA ASN A 132 9.43 5.90 -1.40
C ASN A 132 10.38 5.11 -0.47
N THR A 133 10.39 5.43 0.82
CA THR A 133 11.17 4.67 1.82
C THR A 133 10.66 3.24 1.94
N GLY A 134 9.35 3.06 2.06
CA GLY A 134 8.75 1.73 2.12
C GLY A 134 8.97 0.91 0.85
N LEU A 135 8.94 1.55 -0.33
CA LEU A 135 9.25 0.91 -1.61
C LEU A 135 10.72 0.49 -1.70
N ALA A 136 11.66 1.33 -1.24
CA ALA A 136 13.08 0.97 -1.17
C ALA A 136 13.30 -0.28 -0.31
N LEU A 137 12.70 -0.32 0.87
CA LEU A 137 12.76 -1.48 1.77
C LEU A 137 12.10 -2.73 1.15
N LEU A 138 11.00 -2.58 0.41
CA LEU A 138 10.33 -3.68 -0.29
C LEU A 138 11.26 -4.37 -1.30
N ILE A 139 12.04 -3.60 -2.05
CA ILE A 139 12.96 -4.11 -3.09
C ILE A 139 14.37 -4.41 -2.56
N GLY A 140 14.60 -4.29 -1.24
CA GLY A 140 15.88 -4.61 -0.60
C GLY A 140 16.98 -3.57 -0.79
N ARG A 141 16.60 -2.30 -0.89
CA ARG A 141 17.53 -1.15 -1.01
C ARG A 141 17.45 -0.22 0.19
#